data_c08b7ee9d058e998674540b4cad33e9e
#
_entry.id   c08b7ee9d058e998674540b4cad33e9e
#
_cell.length_a   1.000
_cell.length_b   1.000
_cell.length_c   1.000
_cell.angle_alpha   90.00
_cell.angle_beta   90.00
_cell.angle_gamma   90.00
#
_symmetry.space_group_name_H-M   'P 1'
#
loop_
_entity.id
_entity.type
_entity.pdbx_description
1 polymer ?
#
loop_
_entity_poly.entity_id
_entity_poly.type
_entity_poly.pdbx_seq_one_letter_code
_entity_poly.pdbx_strand_id
1 'polypeptide(L)'
;MVDSLVAETLRSRGADEATAIVRAASEPLPSPDEGEEFGEFFDRFGDAKVVLLGEATHGTSQFYRARAAITRRLIEKHGFTILAVEADWSDAARIDRYVRHHAREPSSEEAFSRFPTWMWRNVEVHDFIEWLRAHNENLPAASRTEFRGLDIYSLGNSIAAVLAYLDRVDPQEAKLARARYGCLTPWQDDPSLYGRATRYLDKSPCEDGVVAELRALLDKRLVYVRRDGDSFFDAAQNARVVRTAEHYYRLMYRSSKDSWNLRDRHMFDTLTRLLAARGGEAKAIIWAHNSHIGNAAATAMGWQGEFNIGESCRSAFGDSAVLIGFGTDRGTVAAASNWGGPMEIMQINPARPDSYERIFRQTFVECSLTDWRRGNKSELCDALSKPRLERAIGVIYRPDTEFLSHYFEAVITEQFDAYVWFEQTSAVTPLAGGRPHGAPDTYPFGL
;
A
#
# COMPACT_ATOMS: atom_id res chain seq x y z
N MET A 1 -34.24 31.85 1.21
CA MET A 1 -33.08 32.75 1.41
C MET A 1 -32.64 32.84 2.87
N VAL A 2 -33.56 33.06 3.84
CA VAL A 2 -33.20 33.14 5.28
C VAL A 2 -32.71 31.77 5.79
N ASP A 3 -33.37 30.66 5.43
CA ASP A 3 -32.98 29.32 5.86
C ASP A 3 -31.61 28.88 5.27
N SER A 4 -31.26 29.33 4.08
CA SER A 4 -29.95 29.08 3.45
C SER A 4 -28.83 29.80 4.18
N LEU A 5 -29.03 31.07 4.56
CA LEU A 5 -28.08 31.89 5.32
C LEU A 5 -27.87 31.37 6.75
N VAL A 6 -28.93 30.92 7.41
CA VAL A 6 -28.87 30.32 8.76
C VAL A 6 -28.09 28.97 8.69
N ALA A 7 -28.39 28.14 7.70
CA ALA A 7 -27.67 26.87 7.50
C ALA A 7 -26.19 27.10 7.19
N GLU A 8 -25.84 28.09 6.40
CA GLU A 8 -24.48 28.47 6.07
C GLU A 8 -23.70 29.02 7.29
N THR A 9 -24.35 29.85 8.10
CA THR A 9 -23.80 30.39 9.35
C THR A 9 -23.59 29.28 10.40
N LEU A 10 -24.49 28.32 10.50
CA LEU A 10 -24.32 27.16 11.42
C LEU A 10 -23.22 26.22 10.96
N ARG A 11 -23.07 26.03 9.65
CA ARG A 11 -21.96 25.21 9.09
C ARG A 11 -20.61 25.90 9.32
N SER A 12 -20.49 27.20 9.14
CA SER A 12 -19.26 27.96 9.39
C SER A 12 -18.85 27.91 10.87
N ARG A 13 -19.78 28.13 11.80
CA ARG A 13 -19.49 28.00 13.24
C ARG A 13 -19.05 26.62 13.66
N GLY A 14 -19.68 25.57 13.15
CA GLY A 14 -19.27 24.19 13.44
C GLY A 14 -17.90 23.84 12.84
N ALA A 15 -17.53 24.40 11.70
CA ALA A 15 -16.20 24.22 11.10
C ALA A 15 -15.11 24.97 11.92
N ASP A 16 -15.39 26.18 12.41
CA ASP A 16 -14.48 26.95 13.26
C ASP A 16 -14.23 26.25 14.59
N GLU A 17 -15.26 25.65 15.20
CA GLU A 17 -15.17 24.87 16.44
C GLU A 17 -14.34 23.59 16.23
N ALA A 18 -14.63 22.81 15.19
CA ALA A 18 -13.87 21.62 14.86
C ALA A 18 -12.38 21.94 14.61
N THR A 19 -12.10 23.06 13.90
CA THR A 19 -10.74 23.52 13.65
C THR A 19 -10.00 23.86 14.95
N ALA A 20 -10.66 24.52 15.90
CA ALA A 20 -10.05 24.86 17.18
C ALA A 20 -9.72 23.61 18.01
N ILE A 21 -10.61 22.62 18.02
CA ILE A 21 -10.40 21.33 18.70
C ILE A 21 -9.26 20.55 18.06
N VAL A 22 -9.24 20.44 16.71
CA VAL A 22 -8.16 19.77 15.97
C VAL A 22 -6.82 20.47 16.24
N ARG A 23 -6.77 21.81 16.21
CA ARG A 23 -5.56 22.58 16.52
C ARG A 23 -5.02 22.25 17.91
N ALA A 24 -5.89 22.19 18.92
CA ALA A 24 -5.49 21.88 20.30
C ALA A 24 -4.97 20.45 20.46
N ALA A 25 -5.40 19.52 19.60
CA ALA A 25 -4.99 18.12 19.60
C ALA A 25 -3.80 17.82 18.66
N SER A 26 -3.45 18.75 17.77
CA SER A 26 -2.35 18.59 16.81
C SER A 26 -1.00 18.88 17.47
N GLU A 27 -0.16 17.86 17.56
CA GLU A 27 1.22 17.97 18.03
C GLU A 27 2.11 18.39 16.83
N PRO A 28 2.79 19.57 16.88
CA PRO A 28 3.73 19.94 15.82
C PRO A 28 4.83 18.90 15.68
N LEU A 29 5.13 18.51 14.44
CA LEU A 29 6.23 17.61 14.11
C LEU A 29 7.41 18.39 13.51
N PRO A 30 8.65 17.93 13.74
CA PRO A 30 9.82 18.40 12.99
C PRO A 30 9.72 17.99 11.53
N SER A 31 10.69 18.39 10.71
CA SER A 31 10.77 17.91 9.33
C SER A 31 11.00 16.39 9.31
N PRO A 32 10.41 15.62 8.38
CA PRO A 32 10.75 14.21 8.21
C PRO A 32 12.22 13.99 7.79
N ASP A 33 12.93 15.04 7.37
CA ASP A 33 14.39 15.00 7.13
C ASP A 33 15.20 14.92 8.44
N GLU A 34 14.63 15.34 9.57
CA GLU A 34 15.15 15.16 10.93
C GLU A 34 14.72 13.77 11.46
N GLY A 35 15.06 12.72 10.72
CA GLY A 35 14.47 11.39 10.79
C GLY A 35 14.38 10.77 12.18
N GLU A 36 15.38 10.96 13.07
CA GLU A 36 15.35 10.44 14.45
C GLU A 36 14.33 11.22 15.28
N GLU A 37 14.39 12.54 15.29
CA GLU A 37 13.49 13.41 16.05
C GLU A 37 12.05 13.25 15.59
N PHE A 38 11.81 13.17 14.26
CA PHE A 38 10.51 12.89 13.70
C PHE A 38 9.99 11.52 14.16
N GLY A 39 10.81 10.49 14.10
CA GLY A 39 10.45 9.11 14.46
C GLY A 39 10.05 8.95 15.92
N GLU A 40 10.62 9.73 16.85
CA GLU A 40 10.34 9.65 18.30
C GLU A 40 8.87 9.87 18.65
N PHE A 41 8.17 10.70 17.91
CA PHE A 41 6.72 10.91 18.08
C PHE A 41 5.91 9.64 17.88
N PHE A 42 6.43 8.64 17.19
CA PHE A 42 5.77 7.39 16.85
C PHE A 42 6.12 6.23 17.78
N ASP A 43 6.98 6.42 18.79
CA ASP A 43 7.27 5.42 19.83
C ASP A 43 6.01 4.94 20.55
N ARG A 44 5.00 5.80 20.64
CA ARG A 44 3.66 5.51 21.20
C ARG A 44 2.91 4.41 20.49
N PHE A 45 3.33 4.02 19.28
CA PHE A 45 2.77 2.94 18.48
C PHE A 45 3.62 1.67 18.50
N GLY A 46 4.74 1.69 19.23
CA GLY A 46 5.73 0.63 19.23
C GLY A 46 5.25 -0.73 19.76
N ASP A 47 4.20 -0.76 20.58
CA ASP A 47 3.62 -2.01 21.10
C ASP A 47 2.63 -2.68 20.13
N ALA A 48 2.29 -2.03 19.04
CA ALA A 48 1.37 -2.58 18.05
C ALA A 48 1.92 -3.84 17.38
N LYS A 49 1.02 -4.73 16.98
CA LYS A 49 1.33 -5.90 16.14
C LYS A 49 1.57 -5.50 14.69
N VAL A 50 0.76 -4.58 14.18
CA VAL A 50 0.85 -4.02 12.86
C VAL A 50 0.64 -2.51 12.91
N VAL A 51 1.49 -1.76 12.18
CA VAL A 51 1.36 -0.32 11.98
C VAL A 51 1.20 -0.08 10.48
N LEU A 52 0.07 0.50 10.09
CA LEU A 52 -0.25 0.81 8.71
C LEU A 52 -0.03 2.31 8.49
N LEU A 53 0.87 2.65 7.58
CA LEU A 53 1.26 4.02 7.23
C LEU A 53 0.73 4.36 5.85
N GLY A 54 -0.14 5.36 5.80
CA GLY A 54 -0.84 5.79 4.62
C GLY A 54 -0.07 6.74 3.70
N GLU A 55 -0.77 7.19 2.71
CA GLU A 55 -0.47 8.34 1.85
C GLU A 55 -1.77 8.77 1.15
N ALA A 56 -2.01 10.09 1.07
CA ALA A 56 -3.13 10.64 0.31
C ALA A 56 -2.81 10.72 -1.19
N THR A 57 -1.57 10.50 -1.58
CA THR A 57 -1.09 10.50 -2.98
C THR A 57 0.11 9.57 -3.15
N HIS A 58 0.19 8.85 -4.27
CA HIS A 58 1.29 7.94 -4.55
C HIS A 58 2.62 8.60 -4.95
N GLY A 59 2.65 9.89 -5.19
CA GLY A 59 3.82 10.57 -5.74
C GLY A 59 4.35 11.73 -4.89
N THR A 60 4.19 11.70 -3.57
CA THR A 60 4.54 12.79 -2.66
C THR A 60 5.75 12.47 -1.79
N SER A 61 6.82 13.26 -1.91
CA SER A 61 8.11 13.08 -1.24
C SER A 61 7.99 13.02 0.29
N GLN A 62 7.27 13.98 0.90
CA GLN A 62 7.11 14.05 2.37
C GLN A 62 6.47 12.78 2.95
N PHE A 63 5.54 12.16 2.23
CA PHE A 63 4.93 10.91 2.71
C PHE A 63 5.94 9.76 2.74
N TYR A 64 6.77 9.60 1.71
CA TYR A 64 7.81 8.58 1.69
C TYR A 64 8.87 8.80 2.76
N ARG A 65 9.33 10.06 2.94
CA ARG A 65 10.32 10.42 3.98
C ARG A 65 9.77 10.18 5.39
N ALA A 66 8.53 10.60 5.65
CA ALA A 66 7.88 10.37 6.93
C ALA A 66 7.71 8.87 7.22
N ARG A 67 7.20 8.10 6.25
CA ARG A 67 7.09 6.63 6.39
C ARG A 67 8.46 5.99 6.64
N ALA A 68 9.52 6.46 5.95
CA ALA A 68 10.88 5.99 6.17
C ALA A 68 11.37 6.29 7.58
N ALA A 69 11.20 7.52 8.09
CA ALA A 69 11.61 7.92 9.43
C ALA A 69 10.88 7.10 10.52
N ILE A 70 9.55 6.97 10.41
CA ILE A 70 8.72 6.15 11.31
C ILE A 70 9.19 4.69 11.28
N THR A 71 9.38 4.13 10.09
CA THR A 71 9.77 2.73 9.90
C THR A 71 11.13 2.44 10.49
N ARG A 72 12.13 3.33 10.28
CA ARG A 72 13.46 3.22 10.91
C ARG A 72 13.33 3.13 12.42
N ARG A 73 12.59 4.06 13.03
CA ARG A 73 12.37 4.09 14.49
C ARG A 73 11.71 2.82 15.02
N LEU A 74 10.64 2.35 14.35
CA LEU A 74 9.92 1.14 14.75
C LEU A 74 10.79 -0.13 14.62
N ILE A 75 11.66 -0.21 13.62
CA ILE A 75 12.62 -1.30 13.45
C ILE A 75 13.67 -1.25 14.55
N GLU A 76 14.32 -0.10 14.74
CA GLU A 76 15.47 0.03 15.63
C GLU A 76 15.12 -0.07 17.12
N LYS A 77 13.95 0.44 17.52
CA LYS A 77 13.57 0.59 18.94
C LYS A 77 12.45 -0.35 19.38
N HIS A 78 11.62 -0.82 18.46
CA HIS A 78 10.39 -1.54 18.82
C HIS A 78 10.27 -2.95 18.23
N GLY A 79 11.34 -3.44 17.55
CA GLY A 79 11.45 -4.83 17.11
C GLY A 79 10.53 -5.19 15.94
N PHE A 80 10.15 -4.24 15.09
CA PHE A 80 9.48 -4.53 13.84
C PHE A 80 10.48 -5.16 12.86
N THR A 81 10.10 -6.26 12.21
CA THR A 81 10.99 -7.04 11.35
C THR A 81 10.43 -7.29 9.94
N ILE A 82 9.25 -6.78 9.65
CA ILE A 82 8.60 -6.90 8.36
C ILE A 82 8.14 -5.52 7.90
N LEU A 83 8.65 -5.07 6.76
CA LEU A 83 8.05 -3.99 5.99
C LEU A 83 7.34 -4.60 4.80
N ALA A 84 6.02 -4.41 4.72
CA ALA A 84 5.18 -4.88 3.64
C ALA A 84 4.59 -3.67 2.88
N VAL A 85 4.68 -3.68 1.56
CA VAL A 85 4.35 -2.51 0.74
C VAL A 85 3.30 -2.85 -0.31
N GLU A 86 2.50 -1.86 -0.73
CA GLU A 86 1.55 -1.95 -1.84
C GLU A 86 2.30 -2.02 -3.19
N ALA A 87 2.97 -3.13 -3.39
CA ALA A 87 3.74 -3.43 -4.59
C ALA A 87 3.72 -4.92 -4.87
N ASP A 88 4.03 -5.29 -6.09
CA ASP A 88 4.06 -6.69 -6.49
C ASP A 88 5.07 -7.51 -5.69
N TRP A 89 4.62 -8.69 -5.27
CA TRP A 89 5.44 -9.64 -4.53
C TRP A 89 6.79 -9.92 -5.22
N SER A 90 6.77 -10.21 -6.53
CA SER A 90 7.97 -10.61 -7.27
C SER A 90 9.02 -9.50 -7.36
N ASP A 91 8.59 -8.24 -7.50
CA ASP A 91 9.49 -7.09 -7.57
C ASP A 91 10.06 -6.76 -6.20
N ALA A 92 9.21 -6.72 -5.16
CA ALA A 92 9.64 -6.54 -3.79
C ALA A 92 10.59 -7.66 -3.31
N ALA A 93 10.39 -8.90 -3.77
CA ALA A 93 11.29 -10.02 -3.45
C ALA A 93 12.72 -9.82 -3.98
N ARG A 94 12.93 -9.05 -5.05
CA ARG A 94 14.27 -8.65 -5.52
C ARG A 94 14.93 -7.70 -4.53
N ILE A 95 14.19 -6.70 -4.08
CA ILE A 95 14.66 -5.76 -3.03
C ILE A 95 14.91 -6.50 -1.72
N ASP A 96 14.03 -7.42 -1.32
CA ASP A 96 14.21 -8.24 -0.11
C ASP A 96 15.53 -9.02 -0.12
N ARG A 97 15.85 -9.69 -1.24
CA ARG A 97 17.13 -10.40 -1.39
C ARG A 97 18.34 -9.45 -1.26
N TYR A 98 18.22 -8.23 -1.77
CA TYR A 98 19.26 -7.22 -1.66
C TYR A 98 19.43 -6.75 -0.21
N VAL A 99 18.37 -6.31 0.45
CA VAL A 99 18.45 -5.77 1.82
C VAL A 99 18.82 -6.83 2.85
N ARG A 100 18.49 -8.09 2.60
CA ARG A 100 18.88 -9.21 3.48
C ARG A 100 20.23 -9.86 3.11
N HIS A 101 21.00 -9.27 2.21
CA HIS A 101 22.31 -9.76 1.76
C HIS A 101 22.28 -11.13 1.07
N HIS A 102 21.17 -11.49 0.42
CA HIS A 102 21.08 -12.69 -0.41
C HIS A 102 21.48 -12.40 -1.87
N ALA A 103 21.56 -11.14 -2.28
CA ALA A 103 22.05 -10.68 -3.58
C ALA A 103 23.07 -9.54 -3.39
N ARG A 104 24.10 -9.49 -4.24
CA ARG A 104 25.17 -8.47 -4.14
C ARG A 104 24.75 -7.12 -4.70
N GLU A 105 23.97 -7.11 -5.76
CA GLU A 105 23.49 -5.90 -6.41
C GLU A 105 21.97 -5.90 -6.42
N PRO A 106 21.34 -4.73 -6.22
CA PRO A 106 19.92 -4.64 -6.50
C PRO A 106 19.77 -4.83 -8.00
N SER A 107 18.91 -5.73 -8.42
CA SER A 107 18.36 -5.63 -9.77
C SER A 107 17.34 -4.49 -9.81
N SER A 108 17.74 -3.31 -9.28
CA SER A 108 16.89 -2.12 -9.16
C SER A 108 16.45 -1.62 -10.53
N GLU A 109 17.26 -1.87 -11.56
CA GLU A 109 16.89 -1.58 -12.94
C GLU A 109 15.75 -2.48 -13.46
N GLU A 110 15.57 -3.65 -12.87
CA GLU A 110 14.53 -4.61 -13.23
C GLU A 110 13.34 -4.62 -12.26
N ALA A 111 13.57 -4.22 -10.98
CA ALA A 111 12.49 -4.11 -10.01
C ALA A 111 11.65 -2.86 -10.30
N PHE A 112 10.32 -2.99 -10.17
CA PHE A 112 9.38 -1.90 -10.37
C PHE A 112 9.52 -1.19 -11.73
N SER A 113 9.80 -1.96 -12.78
CA SER A 113 10.02 -1.45 -14.14
C SER A 113 8.73 -1.18 -14.92
N ARG A 114 7.56 -1.56 -14.37
CA ARG A 114 6.25 -1.34 -14.98
C ARG A 114 5.62 -0.04 -14.48
N PHE A 115 4.61 0.45 -15.19
CA PHE A 115 3.82 1.60 -14.74
C PHE A 115 3.05 1.26 -13.45
N PRO A 116 3.06 2.12 -12.42
CA PRO A 116 3.74 3.41 -12.27
C PRO A 116 5.14 3.25 -11.65
N THR A 117 6.19 3.53 -12.41
CA THR A 117 7.59 3.33 -11.94
C THR A 117 7.95 4.24 -10.77
N TRP A 118 7.44 5.48 -10.73
CA TRP A 118 7.82 6.50 -9.73
C TRP A 118 7.38 6.20 -8.30
N MET A 119 6.40 5.34 -8.09
CA MET A 119 5.96 4.95 -6.74
C MET A 119 7.11 4.32 -5.94
N TRP A 120 7.92 3.47 -6.58
CA TRP A 120 8.97 2.71 -5.89
C TRP A 120 10.36 3.00 -6.43
N ARG A 121 10.49 3.56 -7.63
CA ARG A 121 11.77 3.97 -8.23
C ARG A 121 11.98 5.48 -8.08
N ASN A 122 12.12 5.92 -6.85
CA ASN A 122 12.41 7.30 -6.47
C ASN A 122 13.56 7.34 -5.45
N VAL A 123 14.14 8.53 -5.27
CA VAL A 123 15.27 8.75 -4.37
C VAL A 123 14.88 8.42 -2.92
N GLU A 124 13.69 8.80 -2.51
CA GLU A 124 13.19 8.62 -1.14
C GLU A 124 13.14 7.14 -0.74
N VAL A 125 12.65 6.28 -1.63
CA VAL A 125 12.61 4.82 -1.42
C VAL A 125 14.00 4.22 -1.54
N HIS A 126 14.82 4.68 -2.49
CA HIS A 126 16.20 4.21 -2.66
C HIS A 126 17.01 4.43 -1.38
N ASP A 127 16.98 5.65 -0.81
CA ASP A 127 17.71 5.99 0.40
C ASP A 127 17.25 5.15 1.61
N PHE A 128 15.96 4.83 1.66
CA PHE A 128 15.44 3.93 2.69
C PHE A 128 15.94 2.49 2.48
N ILE A 129 15.97 1.99 1.25
CA ILE A 129 16.46 0.63 0.92
C ILE A 129 17.94 0.50 1.26
N GLU A 130 18.77 1.50 0.94
CA GLU A 130 20.20 1.51 1.30
C GLU A 130 20.40 1.51 2.82
N TRP A 131 19.63 2.33 3.54
CA TRP A 131 19.64 2.29 4.99
C TRP A 131 19.25 0.92 5.54
N LEU A 132 18.17 0.31 5.02
CA LEU A 132 17.68 -1.01 5.48
C LEU A 132 18.73 -2.11 5.24
N ARG A 133 19.42 -2.05 4.09
CA ARG A 133 20.54 -2.95 3.80
C ARG A 133 21.68 -2.79 4.82
N ALA A 134 22.10 -1.54 5.11
CA ALA A 134 23.12 -1.27 6.08
C ALA A 134 22.72 -1.73 7.50
N HIS A 135 21.46 -1.48 7.91
CA HIS A 135 20.90 -1.96 9.16
C HIS A 135 20.98 -3.49 9.29
N ASN A 136 20.66 -4.22 8.22
CA ASN A 136 20.67 -5.68 8.20
C ASN A 136 22.07 -6.30 8.16
N GLU A 137 23.13 -5.54 7.84
CA GLU A 137 24.47 -6.07 7.54
C GLU A 137 25.02 -6.98 8.65
N ASN A 138 24.96 -6.48 9.89
CA ASN A 138 25.54 -7.16 11.04
C ASN A 138 24.54 -8.01 11.83
N LEU A 139 23.29 -8.12 11.35
CA LEU A 139 22.26 -8.91 12.01
C LEU A 139 22.32 -10.40 11.57
N PRO A 140 22.05 -11.33 12.50
CA PRO A 140 21.80 -12.71 12.12
C PRO A 140 20.71 -12.82 11.07
N ALA A 141 20.82 -13.74 10.12
CA ALA A 141 19.87 -13.87 9.01
C ALA A 141 18.40 -13.94 9.45
N ALA A 142 18.11 -14.62 10.57
CA ALA A 142 16.78 -14.72 11.14
C ALA A 142 16.23 -13.40 11.72
N SER A 143 17.11 -12.46 12.07
CA SER A 143 16.75 -11.16 12.67
C SER A 143 16.70 -10.03 11.65
N ARG A 144 17.11 -10.27 10.40
CA ARG A 144 17.09 -9.25 9.35
C ARG A 144 15.67 -8.86 9.00
N THR A 145 15.46 -7.56 8.88
CA THR A 145 14.16 -7.01 8.47
C THR A 145 13.91 -7.29 6.99
N GLU A 146 12.70 -7.72 6.70
CA GLU A 146 12.23 -8.06 5.35
C GLU A 146 11.57 -6.87 4.66
N PHE A 147 11.69 -6.82 3.32
CA PHE A 147 10.96 -5.92 2.44
C PHE A 147 10.07 -6.75 1.52
N ARG A 148 8.75 -6.71 1.70
CA ARG A 148 7.80 -7.62 1.05
C ARG A 148 6.72 -6.87 0.30
N GLY A 149 6.35 -7.36 -0.90
CA GLY A 149 5.19 -6.88 -1.63
C GLY A 149 3.90 -7.57 -1.19
N LEU A 150 2.79 -6.87 -1.29
CA LEU A 150 1.47 -7.40 -0.94
C LEU A 150 0.59 -7.65 -2.15
N ASP A 151 0.91 -7.07 -3.31
CA ASP A 151 0.03 -6.94 -4.47
C ASP A 151 0.07 -8.15 -5.43
N ILE A 152 -0.81 -8.13 -6.42
CA ILE A 152 -1.19 -9.29 -7.24
C ILE A 152 -0.93 -9.13 -8.74
N TYR A 153 -0.40 -8.03 -9.22
CA TYR A 153 -0.37 -7.74 -10.66
C TYR A 153 0.72 -8.46 -11.46
N SER A 154 1.70 -9.06 -10.80
CA SER A 154 2.88 -9.68 -11.43
C SER A 154 2.66 -11.11 -11.93
N LEU A 155 1.60 -11.37 -12.69
CA LEU A 155 1.25 -12.71 -13.17
C LEU A 155 2.45 -13.42 -13.85
N GLY A 156 3.05 -12.78 -14.85
CA GLY A 156 4.15 -13.37 -15.63
C GLY A 156 5.41 -13.61 -14.78
N ASN A 157 5.83 -12.60 -14.00
CA ASN A 157 6.99 -12.71 -13.11
C ASN A 157 6.79 -13.78 -12.04
N SER A 158 5.58 -13.90 -11.50
CA SER A 158 5.27 -14.92 -10.49
C SER A 158 5.27 -16.33 -11.08
N ILE A 159 4.77 -16.53 -12.30
CA ILE A 159 4.91 -17.82 -13.02
C ILE A 159 6.40 -18.15 -13.22
N ALA A 160 7.19 -17.20 -13.71
CA ALA A 160 8.62 -17.40 -13.92
C ALA A 160 9.36 -17.77 -12.62
N ALA A 161 9.03 -17.11 -11.50
CA ALA A 161 9.62 -17.40 -10.20
C ALA A 161 9.30 -18.83 -9.70
N VAL A 162 8.05 -19.28 -9.83
CA VAL A 162 7.65 -20.65 -9.50
C VAL A 162 8.41 -21.65 -10.35
N LEU A 163 8.48 -21.44 -11.66
CA LEU A 163 9.18 -22.36 -12.57
C LEU A 163 10.68 -22.41 -12.29
N ALA A 164 11.32 -21.27 -12.06
CA ALA A 164 12.76 -21.22 -11.71
C ALA A 164 13.06 -21.94 -10.40
N TYR A 165 12.18 -21.83 -9.40
CA TYR A 165 12.30 -22.60 -8.16
C TYR A 165 12.23 -24.11 -8.43
N LEU A 166 11.19 -24.55 -9.14
CA LEU A 166 10.98 -25.98 -9.44
C LEU A 166 12.07 -26.57 -10.33
N ASP A 167 12.57 -25.83 -11.33
CA ASP A 167 13.71 -26.27 -12.16
C ASP A 167 14.94 -26.64 -11.32
N ARG A 168 15.16 -25.92 -10.23
CA ARG A 168 16.28 -26.15 -9.31
C ARG A 168 16.04 -27.33 -8.36
N VAL A 169 14.81 -27.49 -7.83
CA VAL A 169 14.53 -28.43 -6.73
C VAL A 169 13.80 -29.71 -7.17
N ASP A 170 12.99 -29.64 -8.22
CA ASP A 170 12.17 -30.75 -8.74
C ASP A 170 11.87 -30.57 -10.24
N PRO A 171 12.84 -30.90 -11.13
CA PRO A 171 12.67 -30.69 -12.57
C PRO A 171 11.50 -31.47 -13.20
N GLN A 172 11.05 -32.54 -12.55
CA GLN A 172 9.87 -33.29 -13.00
C GLN A 172 8.57 -32.48 -12.73
N GLU A 173 8.43 -31.92 -11.52
CA GLU A 173 7.32 -31.05 -11.22
C GLU A 173 7.35 -29.78 -12.06
N ALA A 174 8.53 -29.23 -12.37
CA ALA A 174 8.68 -28.09 -13.26
C ALA A 174 8.04 -28.31 -14.64
N LYS A 175 8.14 -29.54 -15.20
CA LYS A 175 7.46 -29.88 -16.47
C LYS A 175 5.94 -29.87 -16.34
N LEU A 176 5.43 -30.41 -15.22
CA LEU A 176 3.99 -30.40 -14.94
C LEU A 176 3.48 -28.97 -14.71
N ALA A 177 4.23 -28.17 -13.97
CA ALA A 177 3.93 -26.76 -13.74
C ALA A 177 3.82 -25.95 -15.05
N ARG A 178 4.74 -26.16 -15.99
CA ARG A 178 4.67 -25.53 -17.31
C ARG A 178 3.42 -25.94 -18.08
N ALA A 179 3.01 -27.20 -18.00
CA ALA A 179 1.79 -27.65 -18.63
C ALA A 179 0.53 -27.02 -17.99
N ARG A 180 0.51 -26.92 -16.64
CA ARG A 180 -0.60 -26.31 -15.90
C ARG A 180 -0.72 -24.80 -16.15
N TYR A 181 0.41 -24.09 -16.23
CA TYR A 181 0.44 -22.66 -16.54
C TYR A 181 0.35 -22.34 -18.05
N GLY A 182 0.45 -23.34 -18.92
CA GLY A 182 0.47 -23.15 -20.37
C GLY A 182 -0.73 -22.38 -20.93
N CYS A 183 -1.89 -22.47 -20.29
CA CYS A 183 -3.07 -21.69 -20.62
C CYS A 183 -2.86 -20.18 -20.45
N LEU A 184 -2.01 -19.75 -19.50
CA LEU A 184 -1.71 -18.34 -19.20
C LEU A 184 -0.54 -17.79 -20.03
N THR A 185 0.27 -18.66 -20.66
CA THR A 185 1.46 -18.24 -21.40
C THR A 185 1.22 -17.13 -22.43
N PRO A 186 0.13 -17.14 -23.23
CA PRO A 186 -0.12 -16.09 -24.22
C PRO A 186 -0.44 -14.71 -23.62
N TRP A 187 -0.69 -14.64 -22.31
CA TRP A 187 -1.21 -13.45 -21.62
C TRP A 187 -0.22 -12.85 -20.62
N GLN A 188 1.00 -13.39 -20.51
CA GLN A 188 1.96 -12.98 -19.47
C GLN A 188 2.42 -11.54 -19.64
N ASP A 189 2.53 -11.05 -20.86
CA ASP A 189 2.97 -9.68 -21.15
C ASP A 189 1.84 -8.64 -20.94
N ASP A 190 0.58 -9.04 -21.13
CA ASP A 190 -0.59 -8.22 -20.85
C ASP A 190 -1.75 -9.08 -20.32
N PRO A 191 -1.79 -9.34 -19.01
CA PRO A 191 -2.84 -10.16 -18.41
C PRO A 191 -4.25 -9.56 -18.50
N SER A 192 -4.39 -8.26 -18.77
CA SER A 192 -5.69 -7.63 -18.99
C SER A 192 -6.41 -8.20 -20.21
N LEU A 193 -5.64 -8.58 -21.24
CA LEU A 193 -6.17 -9.24 -22.43
C LEU A 193 -6.79 -10.60 -22.12
N TYR A 194 -6.24 -11.34 -21.15
CA TYR A 194 -6.85 -12.58 -20.65
C TYR A 194 -8.25 -12.33 -20.07
N GLY A 195 -8.37 -11.32 -19.22
CA GLY A 195 -9.66 -10.93 -18.65
C GLY A 195 -10.69 -10.56 -19.73
N ARG A 196 -10.26 -9.80 -20.76
CA ARG A 196 -11.11 -9.47 -21.90
C ARG A 196 -11.51 -10.70 -22.71
N ALA A 197 -10.56 -11.61 -22.97
CA ALA A 197 -10.81 -12.84 -23.72
C ALA A 197 -11.81 -13.76 -23.00
N THR A 198 -11.69 -13.93 -21.68
CA THR A 198 -12.65 -14.72 -20.89
C THR A 198 -14.01 -14.06 -20.79
N ARG A 199 -14.08 -12.73 -20.87
CA ARG A 199 -15.35 -11.98 -20.74
C ARG A 199 -16.11 -11.87 -22.06
N TYR A 200 -15.41 -11.67 -23.17
CA TYR A 200 -16.02 -11.27 -24.45
C TYR A 200 -15.80 -12.26 -25.60
N LEU A 201 -14.81 -13.18 -25.48
CA LEU A 201 -14.44 -14.11 -26.54
C LEU A 201 -14.67 -15.59 -26.16
N ASP A 202 -15.44 -15.83 -25.10
CA ASP A 202 -15.79 -17.16 -24.57
C ASP A 202 -14.58 -18.08 -24.30
N LYS A 203 -13.43 -17.47 -23.94
CA LYS A 203 -12.24 -18.21 -23.55
C LYS A 203 -12.44 -18.89 -22.20
N SER A 204 -12.21 -20.20 -22.14
CA SER A 204 -12.29 -20.95 -20.89
C SER A 204 -11.26 -20.43 -19.85
N PRO A 205 -11.63 -20.32 -18.56
CA PRO A 205 -10.71 -19.96 -17.48
C PRO A 205 -9.53 -20.91 -17.37
N CYS A 206 -8.38 -20.37 -16.91
CA CYS A 206 -7.18 -21.17 -16.61
C CYS A 206 -7.13 -21.66 -15.15
N GLU A 207 -8.18 -21.43 -14.39
CA GLU A 207 -8.26 -21.64 -12.93
C GLU A 207 -7.86 -23.05 -12.49
N ASP A 208 -8.35 -24.10 -13.17
CA ASP A 208 -8.06 -25.49 -12.78
C ASP A 208 -6.56 -25.79 -12.78
N GLY A 209 -5.83 -25.36 -13.81
CA GLY A 209 -4.39 -25.53 -13.92
C GLY A 209 -3.63 -24.78 -12.81
N VAL A 210 -4.03 -23.55 -12.55
CA VAL A 210 -3.42 -22.69 -11.53
C VAL A 210 -3.67 -23.23 -10.13
N VAL A 211 -4.88 -23.67 -9.82
CA VAL A 211 -5.22 -24.29 -8.53
C VAL A 211 -4.48 -25.62 -8.35
N ALA A 212 -4.39 -26.45 -9.41
CA ALA A 212 -3.64 -27.70 -9.36
C ALA A 212 -2.16 -27.49 -9.06
N GLU A 213 -1.53 -26.45 -9.66
CA GLU A 213 -0.13 -26.14 -9.39
C GLU A 213 0.11 -25.71 -7.94
N LEU A 214 -0.71 -24.80 -7.41
CA LEU A 214 -0.60 -24.38 -6.02
C LEU A 214 -0.76 -25.59 -5.06
N ARG A 215 -1.70 -26.49 -5.32
CA ARG A 215 -1.89 -27.71 -4.51
C ARG A 215 -0.66 -28.61 -4.57
N ALA A 216 -0.12 -28.87 -5.76
CA ALA A 216 1.07 -29.70 -5.93
C ALA A 216 2.29 -29.17 -5.15
N LEU A 217 2.50 -27.84 -5.16
CA LEU A 217 3.54 -27.20 -4.34
C LEU A 217 3.30 -27.40 -2.83
N LEU A 218 2.08 -27.21 -2.37
CA LEU A 218 1.74 -27.34 -0.95
C LEU A 218 1.76 -28.78 -0.46
N ASP A 219 1.38 -29.75 -1.28
CA ASP A 219 1.44 -31.18 -0.96
C ASP A 219 2.87 -31.66 -0.72
N LYS A 220 3.85 -31.08 -1.44
CA LYS A 220 5.28 -31.37 -1.26
C LYS A 220 5.97 -30.46 -0.21
N ARG A 221 5.24 -29.63 0.51
CA ARG A 221 5.76 -28.62 1.45
C ARG A 221 6.83 -29.18 2.39
N LEU A 222 6.59 -30.30 3.05
CA LEU A 222 7.55 -30.87 4.02
C LEU A 222 8.90 -31.25 3.40
N VAL A 223 8.89 -31.67 2.15
CA VAL A 223 10.11 -32.00 1.39
C VAL A 223 10.86 -30.74 1.02
N TYR A 224 10.15 -29.72 0.52
CA TYR A 224 10.75 -28.50 0.00
C TYR A 224 11.28 -27.60 1.13
N VAL A 225 10.54 -27.44 2.25
CA VAL A 225 10.99 -26.68 3.41
C VAL A 225 12.29 -27.19 4.00
N ARG A 226 12.52 -28.53 4.00
CA ARG A 226 13.77 -29.11 4.48
C ARG A 226 14.97 -28.79 3.61
N ARG A 227 14.77 -28.44 2.35
CA ARG A 227 15.84 -28.07 1.41
C ARG A 227 16.20 -26.60 1.53
N ASP A 228 15.21 -25.72 1.48
CA ASP A 228 15.34 -24.26 1.55
C ASP A 228 13.97 -23.67 1.87
N GLY A 229 13.74 -23.36 3.13
CA GLY A 229 12.45 -22.87 3.62
C GLY A 229 12.08 -21.50 3.06
N ASP A 230 13.04 -20.59 2.95
CA ASP A 230 12.81 -19.21 2.45
C ASP A 230 12.46 -19.24 0.95
N SER A 231 13.21 -19.98 0.14
CA SER A 231 12.91 -20.12 -1.29
C SER A 231 11.59 -20.83 -1.55
N PHE A 232 11.23 -21.82 -0.71
CA PHE A 232 9.92 -22.46 -0.80
C PHE A 232 8.79 -21.49 -0.45
N PHE A 233 8.96 -20.69 0.61
CA PHE A 233 7.97 -19.68 1.00
C PHE A 233 7.72 -18.70 -0.14
N ASP A 234 8.79 -18.19 -0.77
CA ASP A 234 8.72 -17.29 -1.93
C ASP A 234 8.00 -17.95 -3.12
N ALA A 235 8.36 -19.18 -3.49
CA ALA A 235 7.70 -19.90 -4.58
C ALA A 235 6.21 -20.17 -4.30
N ALA A 236 5.87 -20.57 -3.08
CA ALA A 236 4.49 -20.80 -2.68
C ALA A 236 3.66 -19.49 -2.68
N GLN A 237 4.27 -18.37 -2.31
CA GLN A 237 3.60 -17.07 -2.38
C GLN A 237 3.41 -16.61 -3.84
N ASN A 238 4.42 -16.77 -4.70
CA ASN A 238 4.27 -16.52 -6.13
C ASN A 238 3.15 -17.37 -6.76
N ALA A 239 3.02 -18.65 -6.40
CA ALA A 239 1.92 -19.49 -6.87
C ALA A 239 0.54 -18.99 -6.39
N ARG A 240 0.45 -18.40 -5.18
CA ARG A 240 -0.78 -17.74 -4.71
C ARG A 240 -1.07 -16.47 -5.48
N VAL A 241 -0.04 -15.66 -5.77
CA VAL A 241 -0.17 -14.49 -6.65
C VAL A 241 -0.73 -14.92 -8.01
N VAL A 242 -0.17 -15.94 -8.66
CA VAL A 242 -0.68 -16.45 -9.95
C VAL A 242 -2.16 -16.81 -9.86
N ARG A 243 -2.56 -17.55 -8.81
CA ARG A 243 -3.97 -17.92 -8.60
C ARG A 243 -4.88 -16.71 -8.43
N THR A 244 -4.47 -15.75 -7.61
CA THR A 244 -5.31 -14.58 -7.33
C THR A 244 -5.33 -13.62 -8.52
N ALA A 245 -4.20 -13.42 -9.19
CA ALA A 245 -4.11 -12.62 -10.42
C ALA A 245 -5.00 -13.18 -11.54
N GLU A 246 -4.98 -14.50 -11.75
CA GLU A 246 -5.87 -15.15 -12.72
C GLU A 246 -7.34 -14.81 -12.46
N HIS A 247 -7.76 -14.94 -11.18
CA HIS A 247 -9.12 -14.61 -10.77
C HIS A 247 -9.42 -13.10 -10.88
N TYR A 248 -8.47 -12.25 -10.46
CA TYR A 248 -8.58 -10.79 -10.56
C TYR A 248 -8.83 -10.33 -11.99
N TYR A 249 -8.01 -10.77 -12.95
CA TYR A 249 -8.16 -10.39 -14.36
C TYR A 249 -9.47 -10.86 -14.98
N ARG A 250 -10.06 -11.95 -14.50
CA ARG A 250 -11.41 -12.35 -14.89
C ARG A 250 -12.51 -11.46 -14.30
N LEU A 251 -12.31 -10.94 -13.07
CA LEU A 251 -13.29 -10.10 -12.37
C LEU A 251 -13.27 -8.65 -12.84
N MET A 252 -12.11 -8.10 -13.15
CA MET A 252 -11.91 -6.65 -13.38
C MET A 252 -12.86 -6.05 -14.44
N TYR A 253 -13.28 -6.84 -15.42
CA TYR A 253 -14.27 -6.42 -16.44
C TYR A 253 -15.72 -6.77 -16.08
N ARG A 254 -15.97 -7.29 -14.88
CA ARG A 254 -17.31 -7.66 -14.41
C ARG A 254 -17.78 -6.81 -13.25
N SER A 255 -16.90 -6.55 -12.29
CA SER A 255 -17.22 -5.84 -11.06
C SER A 255 -15.96 -5.19 -10.50
N SER A 256 -15.94 -3.85 -10.42
CA SER A 256 -14.86 -3.10 -9.77
C SER A 256 -14.79 -3.46 -8.29
N LYS A 257 -15.93 -3.52 -7.59
CA LYS A 257 -16.01 -3.89 -6.19
C LYS A 257 -15.43 -5.28 -5.91
N ASP A 258 -15.81 -6.29 -6.69
CA ASP A 258 -15.32 -7.65 -6.44
C ASP A 258 -13.81 -7.78 -6.73
N SER A 259 -13.30 -7.08 -7.75
CA SER A 259 -11.86 -7.05 -8.03
C SER A 259 -11.09 -6.30 -6.95
N TRP A 260 -11.61 -5.20 -6.42
CA TRP A 260 -11.06 -4.48 -5.27
C TRP A 260 -11.00 -5.39 -4.05
N ASN A 261 -12.12 -5.97 -3.67
CA ASN A 261 -12.22 -6.85 -2.50
C ASN A 261 -11.29 -8.09 -2.60
N LEU A 262 -11.12 -8.63 -3.81
CA LEU A 262 -10.19 -9.74 -4.05
C LEU A 262 -8.73 -9.32 -3.84
N ARG A 263 -8.35 -8.12 -4.33
CA ARG A 263 -7.00 -7.56 -4.18
C ARG A 263 -6.67 -7.34 -2.71
N ASP A 264 -7.50 -6.61 -1.99
CA ASP A 264 -7.27 -6.29 -0.58
C ASP A 264 -7.30 -7.53 0.33
N ARG A 265 -8.16 -8.50 0.05
CA ARG A 265 -8.11 -9.80 0.72
C ARG A 265 -6.78 -10.52 0.49
N HIS A 266 -6.24 -10.47 -0.73
CA HIS A 266 -4.93 -11.06 -1.01
C HIS A 266 -3.82 -10.35 -0.24
N MET A 267 -3.85 -9.02 -0.15
CA MET A 267 -2.89 -8.22 0.61
C MET A 267 -2.93 -8.61 2.09
N PHE A 268 -4.11 -8.71 2.69
CA PHE A 268 -4.28 -9.15 4.07
C PHE A 268 -3.83 -10.60 4.30
N ASP A 269 -4.21 -11.52 3.41
CA ASP A 269 -3.80 -12.92 3.47
C ASP A 269 -2.28 -13.07 3.35
N THR A 270 -1.62 -12.23 2.54
CA THR A 270 -0.16 -12.20 2.41
C THR A 270 0.49 -11.71 3.70
N LEU A 271 0.00 -10.62 4.28
CA LEU A 271 0.46 -10.09 5.57
C LEU A 271 0.37 -11.15 6.68
N THR A 272 -0.78 -11.83 6.79
CA THR A 272 -0.97 -12.85 7.84
C THR A 272 -0.02 -14.03 7.68
N ARG A 273 0.30 -14.43 6.44
CA ARG A 273 1.30 -15.48 6.17
C ARG A 273 2.72 -15.03 6.51
N LEU A 274 3.07 -13.78 6.24
CA LEU A 274 4.36 -13.20 6.63
C LEU A 274 4.53 -13.22 8.16
N LEU A 275 3.53 -12.73 8.89
CA LEU A 275 3.51 -12.76 10.36
C LEU A 275 3.63 -14.20 10.90
N ALA A 276 2.88 -15.14 10.34
CA ALA A 276 2.92 -16.53 10.74
C ALA A 276 4.27 -17.22 10.45
N ALA A 277 4.91 -16.87 9.35
CA ALA A 277 6.22 -17.42 8.98
C ALA A 277 7.34 -16.93 9.90
N ARG A 278 7.23 -15.71 10.41
CA ARG A 278 8.19 -15.12 11.36
C ARG A 278 7.92 -15.46 12.82
N GLY A 279 6.74 -16.00 13.12
CA GLY A 279 6.35 -16.43 14.47
C GLY A 279 5.49 -15.44 15.24
N GLY A 280 5.02 -15.86 16.43
CA GLY A 280 4.02 -15.14 17.22
C GLY A 280 4.38 -13.70 17.58
N GLU A 281 5.65 -13.44 17.82
CA GLU A 281 6.15 -12.11 18.24
C GLU A 281 6.45 -11.16 17.06
N ALA A 282 6.34 -11.62 15.81
CA ALA A 282 6.63 -10.79 14.65
C ALA A 282 5.71 -9.57 14.58
N LYS A 283 6.29 -8.42 14.24
CA LYS A 283 5.59 -7.15 14.04
C LYS A 283 5.82 -6.68 12.61
N ALA A 284 4.79 -6.07 12.00
CA ALA A 284 4.86 -5.60 10.62
C ALA A 284 4.47 -4.12 10.49
N ILE A 285 5.13 -3.44 9.56
CA ILE A 285 4.77 -2.11 9.08
C ILE A 285 4.23 -2.28 7.66
N ILE A 286 3.16 -1.59 7.34
CA ILE A 286 2.55 -1.60 6.00
C ILE A 286 2.63 -0.20 5.41
N TRP A 287 3.11 -0.09 4.15
CA TRP A 287 3.03 1.14 3.36
C TRP A 287 2.05 0.93 2.22
N ALA A 288 0.94 1.63 2.25
CA ALA A 288 -0.03 1.64 1.16
C ALA A 288 -0.81 2.96 1.16
N HIS A 289 -1.61 3.18 0.12
CA HIS A 289 -2.48 4.35 0.04
C HIS A 289 -3.48 4.41 1.20
N ASN A 290 -3.93 5.61 1.58
CA ASN A 290 -4.95 5.82 2.61
C ASN A 290 -6.20 4.96 2.40
N SER A 291 -6.63 4.79 1.14
CA SER A 291 -7.79 3.96 0.79
C SER A 291 -7.62 2.48 1.09
N HIS A 292 -6.39 1.98 1.21
CA HIS A 292 -6.09 0.62 1.60
C HIS A 292 -5.87 0.47 3.10
N ILE A 293 -5.17 1.43 3.74
CA ILE A 293 -4.76 1.26 5.15
C ILE A 293 -5.79 1.77 6.16
N GLY A 294 -6.68 2.66 5.78
CA GLY A 294 -7.77 3.10 6.63
C GLY A 294 -8.83 2.03 6.83
N ASN A 295 -9.66 2.14 7.86
CA ASN A 295 -10.80 1.25 8.06
C ASN A 295 -11.90 1.60 7.03
N ALA A 296 -12.08 0.77 6.00
CA ALA A 296 -13.05 1.02 4.93
C ALA A 296 -14.50 1.14 5.44
N ALA A 297 -14.86 0.45 6.54
CA ALA A 297 -16.20 0.55 7.12
C ALA A 297 -16.61 1.98 7.52
N ALA A 298 -15.62 2.86 7.73
CA ALA A 298 -15.82 4.28 8.04
C ALA A 298 -15.86 5.20 6.80
N THR A 299 -15.92 4.64 5.59
CA THR A 299 -15.78 5.38 4.33
C THR A 299 -16.90 5.05 3.34
N ALA A 300 -17.07 5.91 2.33
CA ALA A 300 -18.01 5.68 1.23
C ALA A 300 -17.75 4.34 0.51
N MET A 301 -16.51 3.86 0.47
CA MET A 301 -16.16 2.56 -0.10
C MET A 301 -16.82 1.42 0.69
N GLY A 302 -16.67 1.40 2.02
CA GLY A 302 -17.28 0.40 2.89
C GLY A 302 -18.81 0.46 2.87
N TRP A 303 -19.40 1.65 2.80
CA TRP A 303 -20.85 1.82 2.70
C TRP A 303 -21.42 1.24 1.39
N GLN A 304 -20.58 1.10 0.36
CA GLN A 304 -20.93 0.44 -0.92
C GLN A 304 -20.55 -1.05 -0.97
N GLY A 305 -20.00 -1.59 0.13
CA GLY A 305 -19.64 -2.99 0.28
C GLY A 305 -18.24 -3.35 -0.20
N GLU A 306 -17.34 -2.37 -0.34
CA GLU A 306 -15.91 -2.58 -0.47
C GLU A 306 -15.30 -2.71 0.91
N PHE A 307 -14.25 -3.50 1.05
CA PHE A 307 -13.39 -3.56 2.24
C PHE A 307 -11.92 -3.44 1.83
N ASN A 308 -11.04 -3.25 2.80
CA ASN A 308 -9.62 -3.11 2.53
C ASN A 308 -8.75 -3.82 3.59
N ILE A 309 -7.42 -3.75 3.41
CA ILE A 309 -6.47 -4.36 4.35
C ILE A 309 -6.54 -3.70 5.73
N GLY A 310 -6.82 -2.38 5.82
CA GLY A 310 -6.98 -1.66 7.09
C GLY A 310 -8.13 -2.19 7.92
N GLU A 311 -9.33 -2.33 7.33
CA GLU A 311 -10.49 -2.94 7.98
C GLU A 311 -10.21 -4.39 8.40
N SER A 312 -9.55 -5.17 7.51
CA SER A 312 -9.18 -6.55 7.80
C SER A 312 -8.19 -6.65 8.97
N CYS A 313 -7.20 -5.75 9.03
CA CYS A 313 -6.26 -5.67 10.16
C CYS A 313 -6.97 -5.26 11.46
N ARG A 314 -7.86 -4.26 11.41
CA ARG A 314 -8.66 -3.85 12.56
C ARG A 314 -9.50 -5.01 13.08
N SER A 315 -10.16 -5.75 12.21
CA SER A 315 -10.98 -6.91 12.56
C SER A 315 -10.17 -8.06 13.19
N ALA A 316 -8.95 -8.31 12.67
CA ALA A 316 -8.12 -9.43 13.11
C ALA A 316 -7.29 -9.12 14.36
N PHE A 317 -6.79 -7.89 14.52
CA PHE A 317 -5.81 -7.52 15.55
C PHE A 317 -6.36 -6.50 16.57
N GLY A 318 -7.58 -5.98 16.36
CA GLY A 318 -8.20 -5.00 17.27
C GLY A 318 -7.31 -3.77 17.46
N ASP A 319 -7.09 -3.36 18.71
CA ASP A 319 -6.25 -2.21 19.08
C ASP A 319 -4.75 -2.43 18.85
N SER A 320 -4.33 -3.67 18.56
CA SER A 320 -2.95 -3.98 18.15
C SER A 320 -2.68 -3.68 16.68
N ALA A 321 -3.70 -3.29 15.90
CA ALA A 321 -3.55 -2.67 14.58
C ALA A 321 -3.63 -1.15 14.75
N VAL A 322 -2.62 -0.42 14.27
CA VAL A 322 -2.58 1.05 14.27
C VAL A 322 -2.60 1.55 12.84
N LEU A 323 -3.61 2.34 12.52
CA LEU A 323 -3.86 2.90 11.19
C LEU A 323 -3.55 4.39 11.22
N ILE A 324 -2.55 4.84 10.46
CA ILE A 324 -2.09 6.23 10.43
C ILE A 324 -2.29 6.78 9.02
N GLY A 325 -3.26 7.69 8.86
CA GLY A 325 -3.52 8.41 7.62
C GLY A 325 -2.55 9.57 7.41
N PHE A 326 -2.37 9.97 6.16
CA PHE A 326 -1.52 11.10 5.79
C PHE A 326 -2.26 12.03 4.85
N GLY A 327 -2.10 13.35 5.03
CA GLY A 327 -2.76 14.34 4.19
C GLY A 327 -1.95 15.59 3.91
N THR A 328 -2.39 16.32 2.87
CA THR A 328 -1.78 17.59 2.45
C THR A 328 -2.81 18.53 1.87
N ASP A 329 -2.58 19.87 2.01
CA ASP A 329 -3.41 20.90 1.38
C ASP A 329 -3.03 21.13 -0.08
N ARG A 330 -1.74 21.35 -0.33
CA ARG A 330 -1.22 21.82 -1.62
C ARG A 330 0.23 21.39 -1.84
N GLY A 331 0.72 21.67 -3.03
CA GLY A 331 2.09 21.39 -3.43
C GLY A 331 2.14 20.72 -4.78
N THR A 332 3.09 19.82 -4.97
CA THR A 332 3.22 19.07 -6.21
C THR A 332 3.21 17.56 -5.96
N VAL A 333 2.77 16.81 -6.96
CA VAL A 333 2.71 15.36 -6.94
C VAL A 333 3.26 14.79 -8.25
N ALA A 334 3.97 13.68 -8.19
CA ALA A 334 4.31 12.88 -9.37
C ALA A 334 3.11 11.96 -9.69
N ALA A 335 2.53 12.12 -10.86
CA ALA A 335 1.39 11.33 -11.31
C ALA A 335 1.37 11.25 -12.85
N ALA A 336 0.44 10.49 -13.42
CA ALA A 336 0.17 10.51 -14.85
C ALA A 336 -1.21 11.09 -15.14
N SER A 337 -1.38 11.75 -16.29
CA SER A 337 -2.70 12.24 -16.74
C SER A 337 -3.60 11.11 -17.21
N ASN A 338 -3.01 10.01 -17.70
CA ASN A 338 -3.69 8.85 -18.23
C ASN A 338 -2.97 7.56 -17.83
N TRP A 339 -3.72 6.47 -17.84
CA TRP A 339 -3.20 5.13 -17.56
C TRP A 339 -2.10 4.72 -18.54
N GLY A 340 -0.95 4.27 -18.01
CA GLY A 340 0.23 3.97 -18.82
C GLY A 340 0.93 5.19 -19.42
N GLY A 341 0.48 6.41 -19.08
CA GLY A 341 1.07 7.67 -19.53
C GLY A 341 2.41 7.98 -18.85
N PRO A 342 3.13 8.98 -19.37
CA PRO A 342 4.35 9.45 -18.72
C PRO A 342 4.06 10.05 -17.36
N MET A 343 5.05 9.95 -16.46
CA MET A 343 5.02 10.70 -15.21
C MET A 343 5.17 12.19 -15.47
N GLU A 344 4.35 12.97 -14.81
CA GLU A 344 4.39 14.43 -14.81
C GLU A 344 4.42 14.94 -13.36
N ILE A 345 5.07 16.08 -13.12
CA ILE A 345 4.99 16.79 -11.86
C ILE A 345 3.82 17.77 -11.96
N MET A 346 2.76 17.49 -11.23
CA MET A 346 1.53 18.24 -11.31
C MET A 346 1.29 19.04 -10.03
N GLN A 347 0.69 20.22 -10.18
CA GLN A 347 0.28 21.06 -9.05
C GLN A 347 -1.00 20.50 -8.43
N ILE A 348 -0.97 20.24 -7.11
CA ILE A 348 -2.16 19.87 -6.34
C ILE A 348 -2.99 21.13 -6.08
N ASN A 349 -4.30 21.08 -6.36
CA ASN A 349 -5.21 22.19 -6.05
C ASN A 349 -5.32 22.39 -4.53
N PRO A 350 -5.58 23.60 -4.04
CA PRO A 350 -5.94 23.82 -2.64
C PRO A 350 -7.15 22.96 -2.24
N ALA A 351 -7.11 22.44 -1.01
CA ALA A 351 -8.12 21.52 -0.51
C ALA A 351 -9.56 22.11 -0.60
N ARG A 352 -10.51 21.22 -0.89
CA ARG A 352 -11.94 21.58 -0.91
C ARG A 352 -12.40 22.17 0.41
N PRO A 353 -13.29 23.17 0.40
CA PRO A 353 -13.82 23.81 1.62
C PRO A 353 -14.54 22.84 2.57
N ASP A 354 -15.09 21.75 2.05
CA ASP A 354 -15.89 20.74 2.75
C ASP A 354 -15.09 19.46 3.10
N SER A 355 -13.74 19.51 2.97
CA SER A 355 -12.85 18.36 3.24
C SER A 355 -12.17 18.44 4.61
N TYR A 356 -11.58 17.31 5.04
CA TYR A 356 -10.73 17.23 6.23
C TYR A 356 -9.46 18.04 6.07
N GLU A 357 -8.85 18.02 4.89
CA GLU A 357 -7.64 18.80 4.60
C GLU A 357 -7.86 20.29 4.85
N ARG A 358 -9.09 20.79 4.61
CA ARG A 358 -9.44 22.18 4.91
C ARG A 358 -9.44 22.47 6.41
N ILE A 359 -9.91 21.54 7.24
CA ILE A 359 -9.87 21.68 8.70
C ILE A 359 -8.41 21.72 9.17
N PHE A 360 -7.58 20.77 8.75
CA PHE A 360 -6.16 20.74 9.11
C PHE A 360 -5.43 22.00 8.63
N ARG A 361 -5.69 22.45 7.42
CA ARG A 361 -5.14 23.70 6.88
C ARG A 361 -5.46 24.91 7.77
N GLN A 362 -6.67 24.99 8.29
CA GLN A 362 -7.12 26.09 9.15
C GLN A 362 -6.56 26.04 10.57
N THR A 363 -5.89 24.94 10.96
CA THR A 363 -5.14 24.90 12.24
C THR A 363 -3.90 25.79 12.22
N PHE A 364 -3.37 26.12 11.04
CA PHE A 364 -2.10 26.84 10.83
C PHE A 364 -0.90 26.13 11.47
N VAL A 365 -0.94 24.81 11.56
CA VAL A 365 0.21 23.96 11.93
C VAL A 365 0.71 23.31 10.66
N GLU A 366 1.90 23.65 10.22
CA GLU A 366 2.45 23.26 8.91
C GLU A 366 2.71 21.75 8.80
N CYS A 367 3.20 21.14 9.90
CA CYS A 367 3.43 19.70 10.01
C CYS A 367 2.98 19.23 11.40
N SER A 368 2.12 18.22 11.48
CA SER A 368 1.60 17.75 12.77
C SER A 368 1.19 16.28 12.78
N LEU A 369 1.19 15.72 14.01
CA LEU A 369 0.55 14.45 14.34
C LEU A 369 -0.68 14.73 15.19
N THR A 370 -1.83 14.20 14.79
CA THR A 370 -3.06 14.21 15.61
C THR A 370 -3.40 12.75 15.94
N ASP A 371 -3.33 12.38 17.22
CA ASP A 371 -3.60 11.02 17.73
C ASP A 371 -4.90 11.05 18.54
N TRP A 372 -5.99 10.52 17.98
CA TRP A 372 -7.29 10.49 18.65
C TRP A 372 -7.51 9.29 19.58
N ARG A 373 -6.51 8.46 19.79
CA ARG A 373 -6.54 7.42 20.84
C ARG A 373 -6.16 7.95 22.22
N ARG A 374 -5.59 9.18 22.30
CA ARG A 374 -5.10 9.82 23.52
C ARG A 374 -5.85 11.12 23.85
N GLY A 375 -5.69 11.57 25.09
CA GLY A 375 -6.20 12.86 25.55
C GLY A 375 -7.74 12.94 25.56
N ASN A 376 -8.27 14.06 25.08
CA ASN A 376 -9.71 14.34 25.06
C ASN A 376 -10.37 13.69 23.82
N LYS A 377 -10.21 12.36 23.71
CA LYS A 377 -10.66 11.55 22.59
C LYS A 377 -12.13 11.80 22.22
N SER A 378 -13.02 11.91 23.21
CA SER A 378 -14.46 12.11 22.96
C SER A 378 -14.74 13.41 22.24
N GLU A 379 -14.15 14.53 22.70
CA GLU A 379 -14.38 15.85 22.11
C GLU A 379 -13.90 15.91 20.66
N LEU A 380 -12.71 15.36 20.37
CA LEU A 380 -12.16 15.30 19.03
C LEU A 380 -12.98 14.40 18.09
N CYS A 381 -13.36 13.19 18.58
CA CYS A 381 -14.21 12.28 17.83
C CYS A 381 -15.60 12.87 17.58
N ASP A 382 -16.20 13.55 18.56
CA ASP A 382 -17.51 14.21 18.42
C ASP A 382 -17.45 15.33 17.37
N ALA A 383 -16.39 16.16 17.39
CA ALA A 383 -16.18 17.25 16.44
C ALA A 383 -15.99 16.78 14.99
N LEU A 384 -15.41 15.58 14.80
CA LEU A 384 -15.12 14.97 13.50
C LEU A 384 -16.03 13.78 13.16
N SER A 385 -17.12 13.55 13.92
CA SER A 385 -18.03 12.40 13.75
C SER A 385 -18.87 12.43 12.46
N LYS A 386 -19.02 13.59 11.84
CA LYS A 386 -19.80 13.72 10.60
C LYS A 386 -18.92 13.37 9.40
N PRO A 387 -19.43 12.59 8.44
CA PRO A 387 -18.73 12.34 7.18
C PRO A 387 -18.32 13.64 6.50
N ARG A 388 -17.07 13.69 6.03
CA ARG A 388 -16.50 14.75 5.22
C ARG A 388 -15.68 14.15 4.09
N LEU A 389 -15.40 14.97 3.10
CA LEU A 389 -14.52 14.57 2.01
C LEU A 389 -13.07 14.44 2.49
N GLU A 390 -12.40 13.39 2.03
CA GLU A 390 -10.98 13.13 2.18
C GLU A 390 -10.36 13.01 0.78
N ARG A 391 -9.19 13.63 0.57
CA ARG A 391 -8.47 13.58 -0.69
C ARG A 391 -7.82 12.22 -0.90
N ALA A 392 -7.95 11.68 -2.13
CA ALA A 392 -7.29 10.47 -2.57
C ALA A 392 -6.80 10.65 -4.01
N ILE A 393 -5.49 10.82 -4.18
CA ILE A 393 -4.84 10.90 -5.49
C ILE A 393 -4.04 9.62 -5.70
N GLY A 394 -4.54 8.77 -6.60
CA GLY A 394 -3.84 7.55 -7.02
C GLY A 394 -2.70 7.84 -8.01
N VAL A 395 -2.43 6.86 -8.88
CA VAL A 395 -1.39 7.00 -9.92
C VAL A 395 -1.82 7.94 -11.06
N ILE A 396 -3.12 8.17 -11.20
CA ILE A 396 -3.68 9.14 -12.15
C ILE A 396 -4.12 10.37 -11.39
N TYR A 397 -3.72 11.54 -11.88
CA TYR A 397 -4.19 12.80 -11.36
C TYR A 397 -4.61 13.74 -12.48
N ARG A 398 -5.75 14.39 -12.31
CA ARG A 398 -6.32 15.38 -13.23
C ARG A 398 -6.79 16.59 -12.44
N PRO A 399 -5.97 17.65 -12.33
CA PRO A 399 -6.31 18.85 -11.55
C PRO A 399 -7.66 19.45 -11.93
N ASP A 400 -8.02 19.46 -13.22
CA ASP A 400 -9.28 20.04 -13.70
C ASP A 400 -10.53 19.32 -13.19
N THR A 401 -10.42 18.05 -12.86
CA THR A 401 -11.54 17.22 -12.36
C THR A 401 -11.34 16.73 -10.93
N GLU A 402 -10.29 17.17 -10.23
CA GLU A 402 -9.94 16.71 -8.90
C GLU A 402 -11.13 16.70 -7.93
N PHE A 403 -11.90 17.78 -7.91
CA PHE A 403 -13.03 17.93 -6.99
C PHE A 403 -14.18 16.93 -7.22
N LEU A 404 -14.20 16.26 -8.35
CA LEU A 404 -15.20 15.26 -8.70
C LEU A 404 -14.69 13.82 -8.62
N SER A 405 -13.37 13.62 -8.76
CA SER A 405 -12.78 12.29 -8.99
C SER A 405 -11.75 11.87 -7.95
N HIS A 406 -11.25 12.80 -7.11
CA HIS A 406 -10.17 12.52 -6.16
C HIS A 406 -10.54 12.85 -4.71
N TYR A 407 -11.81 12.72 -4.38
CA TYR A 407 -12.33 12.85 -3.01
C TYR A 407 -13.42 11.80 -2.76
N PHE A 408 -13.45 11.24 -1.56
CA PHE A 408 -14.52 10.37 -1.09
C PHE A 408 -14.94 10.77 0.33
N GLU A 409 -16.14 10.38 0.75
CA GLU A 409 -16.63 10.64 2.10
C GLU A 409 -16.08 9.63 3.09
N ALA A 410 -15.67 10.12 4.27
CA ALA A 410 -15.17 9.29 5.37
C ALA A 410 -15.50 9.93 6.74
N VAL A 411 -15.45 9.12 7.80
CA VAL A 411 -15.38 9.57 9.19
C VAL A 411 -13.95 9.32 9.66
N ILE A 412 -13.10 10.34 9.57
CA ILE A 412 -11.65 10.22 9.71
C ILE A 412 -11.19 9.58 11.04
N THR A 413 -11.91 9.87 12.14
CA THR A 413 -11.60 9.32 13.47
C THR A 413 -12.03 7.85 13.67
N GLU A 414 -12.84 7.31 12.76
CA GLU A 414 -13.19 5.90 12.70
C GLU A 414 -12.35 5.16 11.65
N GLN A 415 -11.84 5.91 10.66
CA GLN A 415 -11.02 5.40 9.59
C GLN A 415 -9.57 5.17 10.04
N PHE A 416 -8.98 6.12 10.79
CA PHE A 416 -7.61 6.06 11.29
C PHE A 416 -7.54 6.15 12.82
N ASP A 417 -6.41 5.78 13.41
CA ASP A 417 -6.07 6.01 14.83
C ASP A 417 -5.35 7.34 15.03
N ALA A 418 -4.62 7.77 14.02
CA ALA A 418 -3.89 9.03 14.00
C ALA A 418 -3.75 9.55 12.57
N TYR A 419 -3.44 10.83 12.44
CA TYR A 419 -3.28 11.49 11.15
C TYR A 419 -2.04 12.37 11.14
N VAL A 420 -1.20 12.20 10.11
CA VAL A 420 -0.02 13.02 9.85
C VAL A 420 -0.38 14.04 8.78
N TRP A 421 -0.18 15.29 9.09
CA TRP A 421 -0.52 16.42 8.24
C TRP A 421 0.72 17.15 7.74
N PHE A 422 0.74 17.48 6.46
CA PHE A 422 1.70 18.41 5.84
C PHE A 422 0.93 19.47 5.07
N GLU A 423 1.06 20.76 5.43
CA GLU A 423 0.38 21.84 4.72
C GLU A 423 0.80 21.93 3.26
N GLN A 424 2.09 21.76 3.01
CA GLN A 424 2.67 21.83 1.67
C GLN A 424 3.63 20.67 1.41
N THR A 425 3.49 20.05 0.24
CA THR A 425 4.29 18.90 -0.16
C THR A 425 4.90 19.09 -1.56
N SER A 426 5.85 18.22 -1.88
CA SER A 426 6.52 18.18 -3.19
C SER A 426 6.46 16.77 -3.78
N ALA A 427 6.51 16.70 -5.10
CA ALA A 427 6.60 15.43 -5.82
C ALA A 427 7.87 14.66 -5.43
N VAL A 428 7.80 13.33 -5.48
CA VAL A 428 8.98 12.46 -5.35
C VAL A 428 10.00 12.76 -6.45
N THR A 429 11.27 12.44 -6.18
CA THR A 429 12.36 12.55 -7.14
C THR A 429 12.57 11.20 -7.84
N PRO A 430 12.11 11.02 -9.09
CA PRO A 430 12.24 9.73 -9.76
C PRO A 430 13.72 9.41 -10.03
N LEU A 431 14.10 8.14 -9.88
CA LEU A 431 15.42 7.66 -10.29
C LEU A 431 15.53 7.72 -11.82
N ALA A 432 16.70 8.14 -12.31
CA ALA A 432 17.01 8.08 -13.73
C ALA A 432 16.97 6.62 -14.21
N GLY A 433 16.27 6.34 -15.30
CA GLY A 433 16.22 4.99 -15.86
C GLY A 433 15.00 4.78 -16.75
N GLY A 434 15.08 3.75 -17.58
CA GLY A 434 14.30 3.44 -18.77
C GLY A 434 12.78 3.68 -18.75
N ARG A 435 12.20 3.61 -19.93
CA ARG A 435 10.75 3.65 -20.11
C ARG A 435 10.11 2.44 -19.41
N PRO A 436 8.88 2.59 -18.87
CA PRO A 436 8.12 1.44 -18.32
C PRO A 436 8.05 0.31 -19.35
N HIS A 437 8.23 -0.93 -18.88
CA HIS A 437 8.18 -2.13 -19.70
C HIS A 437 7.09 -3.09 -19.20
N GLY A 438 6.31 -3.65 -20.12
CA GLY A 438 5.23 -4.59 -19.80
C GLY A 438 3.91 -3.93 -19.43
N ALA A 439 2.93 -4.75 -19.07
CA ALA A 439 1.63 -4.26 -18.63
C ALA A 439 1.74 -3.49 -17.31
N PRO A 440 0.92 -2.43 -17.10
CA PRO A 440 0.89 -1.68 -15.85
C PRO A 440 0.68 -2.56 -14.62
N ASP A 441 1.31 -2.18 -13.50
CA ASP A 441 1.19 -2.89 -12.21
C ASP A 441 -0.16 -2.70 -11.54
N THR A 442 -0.92 -1.71 -11.96
CA THR A 442 -2.27 -1.44 -11.48
C THR A 442 -3.20 -1.33 -12.67
N TYR A 443 -4.50 -1.36 -12.47
CA TYR A 443 -5.48 -1.17 -13.53
C TYR A 443 -6.50 -0.08 -13.15
N PRO A 444 -7.21 0.55 -14.15
CA PRO A 444 -7.94 1.82 -13.94
C PRO A 444 -9.01 1.84 -12.85
N PHE A 445 -9.27 0.78 -12.17
CA PHE A 445 -10.22 0.70 -11.05
C PHE A 445 -9.55 0.52 -9.68
N GLY A 446 -8.22 0.46 -9.63
CA GLY A 446 -7.44 0.61 -8.41
C GLY A 446 -6.94 2.05 -8.30
N LEU A 447 -7.18 2.71 -7.17
CA LEU A 447 -6.55 3.99 -6.84
C LEU A 447 -5.05 3.83 -6.76
#